data_3abf317182e17095107943bc0d8bab48
#
_entry.id   3abf317182e17095107943bc0d8bab48
#
_cell.length_a   1.000
_cell.length_b   1.000
_cell.length_c   1.000
_cell.angle_alpha   90.00
_cell.angle_beta   90.00
_cell.angle_gamma   90.00
#
_symmetry.space_group_name_H-M   'P 1'
#
loop_
_entity.id
_entity.type
_entity.pdbx_description
1 polymer ?
#
loop_
_entity_poly.entity_id
_entity_poly.type
_entity_poly.pdbx_seq_one_letter_code
_entity_poly.pdbx_strand_id
1 'polypeptide(L)'
;GVAGTKLKLRGRNLDRATAVEFGGVKAAAFNAPAPTQLSVTVPPDARSGPVKLLSALGDFTSEATFFLPPRLTKPEKLAAKPGDEVEFAGRNFLGLESLRIGGQAVSFEVMSNDKLKFTVATDLLGGGIELAAPGGRWISTNSFAVLPRIDSFEPVIGPAQTMVIIRGAGFHKILFLKFGPGVAL
;
A
#
# COMPACT_ATOMS: atom_id res chain seq x y z
N GLY A 1 15.57 5.10 0.87
CA GLY A 1 15.76 6.48 0.40
C GLY A 1 14.49 7.09 -0.11
N VAL A 2 14.55 8.32 -0.55
CA VAL A 2 13.40 9.01 -1.17
C VAL A 2 13.82 9.59 -2.53
N ALA A 3 12.86 9.94 -3.37
CA ALA A 3 13.12 10.68 -4.60
C ALA A 3 13.95 11.97 -4.29
N GLY A 4 14.90 12.31 -5.16
CA GLY A 4 15.83 13.40 -4.97
C GLY A 4 17.04 13.08 -4.09
N THR A 5 17.09 11.92 -3.42
CA THR A 5 18.27 11.49 -2.67
C THR A 5 19.48 11.33 -3.60
N LYS A 6 20.61 11.92 -3.22
CA LYS A 6 21.90 11.68 -3.90
C LYS A 6 22.53 10.40 -3.35
N LEU A 7 22.74 9.45 -4.22
CA LEU A 7 23.41 8.19 -3.90
C LEU A 7 24.83 8.19 -4.45
N LYS A 8 25.75 7.58 -3.70
CA LYS A 8 27.11 7.27 -4.14
C LYS A 8 27.21 5.76 -4.35
N LEU A 9 27.38 5.36 -5.57
CA LEU A 9 27.63 3.97 -5.95
C LEU A 9 29.14 3.75 -5.96
N ARG A 10 29.57 2.61 -5.45
CA ARG A 10 30.97 2.16 -5.48
C ARG A 10 31.06 0.87 -6.26
N GLY A 11 32.06 0.73 -7.11
CA GLY A 11 32.21 -0.42 -7.97
C GLY A 11 33.48 -0.36 -8.78
N ARG A 12 33.47 -0.97 -9.96
CA ARG A 12 34.55 -0.92 -10.94
C ARG A 12 33.99 -0.51 -12.30
N ASN A 13 34.80 0.19 -13.08
CA ASN A 13 34.47 0.66 -14.44
C ASN A 13 33.18 1.51 -14.50
N LEU A 14 32.87 2.24 -13.42
CA LEU A 14 31.65 3.06 -13.31
C LEU A 14 31.70 4.29 -14.25
N ASP A 15 32.88 4.72 -14.67
CA ASP A 15 33.13 5.78 -15.67
C ASP A 15 32.60 5.43 -17.06
N ARG A 16 32.30 4.13 -17.32
CA ARG A 16 31.74 3.64 -18.58
C ARG A 16 30.22 3.56 -18.60
N ALA A 17 29.56 3.91 -17.51
CA ALA A 17 28.12 3.94 -17.45
C ALA A 17 27.53 4.97 -18.42
N THR A 18 26.52 4.55 -19.17
CA THR A 18 25.75 5.43 -20.10
C THR A 18 24.40 5.81 -19.50
N ALA A 19 23.88 5.01 -18.57
CA ALA A 19 22.67 5.32 -17.80
C ALA A 19 22.66 4.58 -16.46
N VAL A 20 21.86 5.13 -15.52
CA VAL A 20 21.55 4.51 -14.22
C VAL A 20 20.05 4.43 -14.10
N GLU A 21 19.51 3.26 -13.71
CA GLU A 21 18.08 3.04 -13.54
C GLU A 21 17.75 2.57 -12.13
N PHE A 22 16.59 3.00 -11.61
CA PHE A 22 16.01 2.60 -10.33
C PHE A 22 14.65 1.96 -10.59
N GLY A 23 14.58 0.62 -10.45
CA GLY A 23 13.36 -0.11 -10.76
C GLY A 23 12.83 0.15 -12.19
N GLY A 24 13.74 0.26 -13.17
CA GLY A 24 13.42 0.52 -14.58
C GLY A 24 13.24 1.99 -14.96
N VAL A 25 13.41 2.94 -14.02
CA VAL A 25 13.31 4.38 -14.30
C VAL A 25 14.70 5.00 -14.39
N LYS A 26 15.03 5.59 -15.54
CA LYS A 26 16.31 6.26 -15.76
C LYS A 26 16.46 7.52 -14.91
N ALA A 27 17.63 7.66 -14.29
CA ALA A 27 18.05 8.92 -13.69
C ALA A 27 18.31 9.97 -14.78
N ALA A 28 17.87 11.21 -14.54
CA ALA A 28 18.06 12.30 -15.49
C ALA A 28 19.53 12.68 -15.67
N ALA A 29 20.32 12.56 -14.62
CA ALA A 29 21.76 12.84 -14.64
C ALA A 29 22.48 12.01 -13.57
N PHE A 30 23.73 11.67 -13.86
CA PHE A 30 24.70 11.11 -12.93
C PHE A 30 26.08 11.66 -13.20
N ASN A 31 27.00 11.53 -12.25
CA ASN A 31 28.37 11.92 -12.39
C ASN A 31 29.30 10.77 -11.94
N ALA A 32 30.19 10.36 -12.80
CA ALA A 32 31.19 9.32 -12.54
C ALA A 32 32.61 9.93 -12.57
N PRO A 33 33.08 10.55 -11.47
CA PRO A 33 34.36 11.26 -11.43
C PRO A 33 35.55 10.31 -11.46
N ALA A 34 35.34 9.01 -11.23
CA ALA A 34 36.37 8.00 -11.23
C ALA A 34 35.80 6.62 -11.59
N PRO A 35 36.61 5.67 -12.06
CA PRO A 35 36.15 4.31 -12.38
C PRO A 35 35.55 3.55 -11.21
N THR A 36 35.81 3.98 -9.98
CA THR A 36 35.35 3.30 -8.75
C THR A 36 34.21 4.01 -8.03
N GLN A 37 33.76 5.17 -8.52
CA GLN A 37 32.73 5.98 -7.87
C GLN A 37 31.81 6.64 -8.88
N LEU A 38 30.52 6.54 -8.63
CA LEU A 38 29.46 7.22 -9.37
C LEU A 38 28.46 7.85 -8.39
N SER A 39 28.06 9.07 -8.67
CA SER A 39 27.02 9.80 -7.93
C SER A 39 25.80 9.99 -8.81
N VAL A 40 24.63 9.65 -8.29
CA VAL A 40 23.35 9.73 -9.02
C VAL A 40 22.24 10.25 -8.10
N THR A 41 21.31 11.02 -8.66
CA THR A 41 20.11 11.45 -7.94
C THR A 41 18.95 10.53 -8.28
N VAL A 42 18.25 10.03 -7.26
CA VAL A 42 17.08 9.15 -7.41
C VAL A 42 15.96 9.92 -8.15
N PRO A 43 15.45 9.40 -9.27
CA PRO A 43 14.39 10.07 -10.04
C PRO A 43 13.08 10.21 -9.24
N PRO A 44 12.23 11.21 -9.56
CA PRO A 44 10.93 11.39 -8.91
C PRO A 44 10.00 10.18 -9.04
N ASP A 45 10.05 9.53 -10.20
CA ASP A 45 9.21 8.37 -10.51
C ASP A 45 9.90 7.02 -10.29
N ALA A 46 11.07 7.02 -9.65
CA ALA A 46 11.79 5.80 -9.31
C ALA A 46 10.90 4.79 -8.57
N ARG A 47 11.18 3.52 -8.79
CA ARG A 47 10.49 2.41 -8.14
C ARG A 47 11.45 1.60 -7.29
N SER A 48 10.95 1.01 -6.22
CA SER A 48 11.71 0.02 -5.46
C SER A 48 12.15 -1.12 -6.36
N GLY A 49 13.42 -1.50 -6.27
CA GLY A 49 14.00 -2.53 -7.12
C GLY A 49 15.52 -2.44 -7.14
N PRO A 50 16.19 -3.33 -7.88
CA PRO A 50 17.63 -3.25 -8.07
C PRO A 50 18.02 -1.99 -8.85
N VAL A 51 19.23 -1.51 -8.60
CA VAL A 51 19.84 -0.43 -9.39
C VAL A 51 20.51 -1.07 -10.60
N LYS A 52 20.18 -0.59 -11.80
CA LYS A 52 20.75 -1.06 -13.04
C LYS A 52 21.68 0.00 -13.63
N LEU A 53 22.88 -0.40 -14.02
CA LEU A 53 23.82 0.42 -14.78
C LEU A 53 23.83 -0.10 -16.22
N LEU A 54 23.62 0.78 -17.18
CA LEU A 54 23.74 0.48 -18.59
C LEU A 54 25.11 0.93 -19.08
N SER A 55 25.75 0.15 -19.92
CA SER A 55 26.99 0.52 -20.60
C SER A 55 27.11 -0.16 -21.97
N ALA A 56 27.95 0.40 -22.84
CA ALA A 56 28.23 -0.18 -24.16
C ALA A 56 28.89 -1.58 -24.08
N LEU A 57 29.48 -1.93 -22.94
CA LEU A 57 30.17 -3.20 -22.73
C LEU A 57 29.30 -4.26 -22.04
N GLY A 58 28.03 -3.93 -21.76
CA GLY A 58 27.06 -4.76 -21.04
C GLY A 58 26.46 -4.05 -19.85
N ASP A 59 25.32 -4.56 -19.42
CA ASP A 59 24.54 -4.03 -18.30
C ASP A 59 24.91 -4.75 -17.00
N PHE A 60 24.86 -4.02 -15.90
CA PHE A 60 25.01 -4.55 -14.55
C PHE A 60 23.78 -4.25 -13.72
N THR A 61 23.30 -5.26 -12.99
CA THR A 61 22.17 -5.13 -12.05
C THR A 61 22.66 -5.45 -10.64
N SER A 62 22.38 -4.56 -9.69
CA SER A 62 22.77 -4.77 -8.29
C SER A 62 22.02 -5.95 -7.67
N GLU A 63 22.69 -6.72 -6.81
CA GLU A 63 22.06 -7.75 -5.98
C GLU A 63 21.13 -7.10 -4.94
N ALA A 64 21.56 -5.98 -4.37
CA ALA A 64 20.80 -5.25 -3.38
C ALA A 64 19.65 -4.45 -4.03
N THR A 65 18.50 -4.50 -3.39
CA THR A 65 17.33 -3.70 -3.74
C THR A 65 17.41 -2.31 -3.11
N PHE A 66 17.17 -1.27 -3.91
CA PHE A 66 16.95 0.07 -3.41
C PHE A 66 15.47 0.26 -3.10
N PHE A 67 15.14 0.46 -1.83
CA PHE A 67 13.75 0.63 -1.37
C PHE A 67 13.36 2.10 -1.29
N LEU A 68 12.19 2.42 -1.80
CA LEU A 68 11.50 3.70 -1.70
C LEU A 68 10.28 3.55 -0.79
N PRO A 69 9.79 4.64 -0.15
CA PRO A 69 8.58 4.58 0.64
C PRO A 69 7.40 4.07 -0.18
N PRO A 70 6.58 3.15 0.37
CA PRO A 70 5.36 2.72 -0.28
C PRO A 70 4.38 3.90 -0.33
N ARG A 71 3.46 3.90 -1.28
CA ARG A 71 2.32 4.83 -1.32
C ARG A 71 1.18 4.27 -2.13
N LEU A 72 -0.05 4.50 -1.69
CA LEU A 72 -1.22 4.24 -2.53
C LEU A 72 -1.31 5.32 -3.60
N THR A 73 -1.59 4.92 -4.82
CA THR A 73 -2.27 5.75 -5.80
C THR A 73 -3.75 5.71 -5.45
N LYS A 74 -4.54 6.72 -5.81
CA LYS A 74 -5.94 6.87 -5.42
C LYS A 74 -6.66 5.52 -5.35
N PRO A 75 -7.01 5.01 -4.16
CA PRO A 75 -7.67 3.72 -4.06
C PRO A 75 -9.07 3.83 -4.66
N GLU A 76 -9.42 2.92 -5.54
CA GLU A 76 -10.73 2.88 -6.20
C GLU A 76 -11.84 2.51 -5.19
N LYS A 77 -11.51 1.73 -4.17
CA LYS A 77 -12.45 1.24 -3.18
C LYS A 77 -11.98 1.58 -1.77
N LEU A 78 -12.57 2.62 -1.18
CA LEU A 78 -12.31 3.04 0.21
C LEU A 78 -13.35 2.52 1.20
N ALA A 79 -14.25 1.63 0.79
CA ALA A 79 -15.25 1.02 1.64
C ALA A 79 -15.54 -0.41 1.20
N ALA A 80 -15.65 -1.34 2.17
CA ALA A 80 -15.99 -2.73 1.91
C ALA A 80 -16.64 -3.36 3.13
N LYS A 81 -17.30 -4.51 2.94
CA LYS A 81 -17.91 -5.29 4.01
C LYS A 81 -16.90 -6.26 4.61
N PRO A 82 -17.08 -6.67 5.89
CA PRO A 82 -16.34 -7.79 6.43
C PRO A 82 -16.46 -9.05 5.54
N GLY A 83 -15.32 -9.67 5.25
CA GLY A 83 -15.20 -10.81 4.35
C GLY A 83 -14.93 -10.46 2.88
N ASP A 84 -15.08 -9.19 2.47
CA ASP A 84 -14.73 -8.77 1.11
C ASP A 84 -13.21 -8.81 0.91
N GLU A 85 -12.79 -9.19 -0.29
CA GLU A 85 -11.42 -9.02 -0.77
C GLU A 85 -11.28 -7.62 -1.39
N VAL A 86 -10.22 -6.91 -1.00
CA VAL A 86 -9.94 -5.54 -1.46
C VAL A 86 -8.55 -5.48 -2.05
N GLU A 87 -8.44 -4.92 -3.25
CA GLU A 87 -7.16 -4.60 -3.87
C GLU A 87 -6.83 -3.11 -3.70
N PHE A 88 -5.59 -2.84 -3.34
CA PHE A 88 -5.03 -1.50 -3.38
C PHE A 88 -3.99 -1.38 -4.48
N ALA A 89 -4.16 -0.38 -5.32
CA ALA A 89 -3.15 0.04 -6.28
C ALA A 89 -2.22 1.10 -5.69
N GLY A 90 -0.94 1.02 -6.02
CA GLY A 90 0.04 1.93 -5.45
C GLY A 90 1.39 1.88 -6.12
N ARG A 91 2.43 2.15 -5.36
CA ARG A 91 3.84 2.05 -5.77
C ARG A 91 4.70 1.60 -4.60
N ASN A 92 5.80 0.92 -4.93
CA ASN A 92 6.84 0.54 -3.98
C ASN A 92 6.38 -0.44 -2.90
N PHE A 93 5.52 -1.40 -3.26
CA PHE A 93 5.06 -2.44 -2.36
C PHE A 93 6.08 -3.59 -2.21
N LEU A 94 7.14 -3.59 -3.01
CA LEU A 94 8.22 -4.55 -2.84
C LEU A 94 8.82 -4.40 -1.43
N GLY A 95 8.87 -5.52 -0.70
CA GLY A 95 9.35 -5.53 0.68
C GLY A 95 8.40 -4.86 1.68
N LEU A 96 7.10 -4.69 1.37
CA LEU A 96 6.12 -4.18 2.32
C LEU A 96 6.07 -5.08 3.57
N GLU A 97 6.28 -4.47 4.74
CA GLU A 97 6.37 -5.16 6.02
C GLU A 97 5.06 -5.12 6.80
N SER A 98 4.28 -4.04 6.65
CA SER A 98 3.01 -3.90 7.35
C SER A 98 2.00 -3.05 6.60
N LEU A 99 0.73 -3.47 6.74
CA LEU A 99 -0.47 -2.72 6.43
C LEU A 99 -1.25 -2.55 7.73
N ARG A 100 -1.61 -1.31 8.06
CA ARG A 100 -2.51 -1.02 9.18
C ARG A 100 -3.69 -0.18 8.69
N ILE A 101 -4.86 -0.47 9.23
CA ILE A 101 -6.10 0.29 8.98
C ILE A 101 -6.70 0.66 10.33
N GLY A 102 -6.86 1.96 10.60
CA GLY A 102 -7.30 2.45 11.89
C GLY A 102 -6.39 2.03 13.07
N GLY A 103 -5.10 1.83 12.80
CA GLY A 103 -4.14 1.34 13.78
C GLY A 103 -4.12 -0.19 13.96
N GLN A 104 -5.14 -0.94 13.46
CA GLN A 104 -5.18 -2.39 13.50
C GLN A 104 -4.30 -3.00 12.40
N ALA A 105 -3.52 -4.03 12.73
CA ALA A 105 -2.74 -4.76 11.74
C ALA A 105 -3.67 -5.58 10.83
N VAL A 106 -3.41 -5.54 9.53
CA VAL A 106 -4.19 -6.27 8.52
C VAL A 106 -3.26 -7.21 7.78
N SER A 107 -3.64 -8.48 7.67
CA SER A 107 -2.95 -9.45 6.82
C SER A 107 -3.17 -9.11 5.35
N PHE A 108 -2.11 -9.12 4.56
CA PHE A 108 -2.14 -8.73 3.16
C PHE A 108 -1.22 -9.62 2.32
N GLU A 109 -1.44 -9.60 1.02
CA GLU A 109 -0.58 -10.23 0.02
C GLU A 109 -0.10 -9.17 -0.98
N VAL A 110 1.20 -9.14 -1.25
CA VAL A 110 1.79 -8.27 -2.28
C VAL A 110 1.74 -9.01 -3.61
N MET A 111 0.87 -8.57 -4.51
CA MET A 111 0.69 -9.14 -5.85
C MET A 111 1.80 -8.68 -6.80
N SER A 112 2.23 -7.45 -6.65
CA SER A 112 3.31 -6.83 -7.43
C SER A 112 3.85 -5.59 -6.73
N ASN A 113 4.85 -4.93 -7.32
CA ASN A 113 5.35 -3.64 -6.79
C ASN A 113 4.27 -2.53 -6.79
N ASP A 114 3.15 -2.75 -7.49
CA ASP A 114 2.08 -1.77 -7.69
C ASP A 114 0.72 -2.22 -7.15
N LYS A 115 0.59 -3.47 -6.70
CA LYS A 115 -0.68 -4.04 -6.24
C LYS A 115 -0.50 -4.88 -4.98
N LEU A 116 -1.38 -4.67 -4.03
CA LEU A 116 -1.56 -5.55 -2.87
C LEU A 116 -3.05 -5.87 -2.70
N LYS A 117 -3.34 -6.98 -2.04
CA LYS A 117 -4.71 -7.35 -1.67
C LYS A 117 -4.79 -7.78 -0.20
N PHE A 118 -5.97 -7.64 0.36
CA PHE A 118 -6.29 -8.09 1.72
C PHE A 118 -7.77 -8.43 1.85
N THR A 119 -8.11 -9.25 2.82
CA THR A 119 -9.50 -9.54 3.19
C THR A 119 -9.90 -8.70 4.40
N VAL A 120 -11.06 -8.06 4.33
CA VAL A 120 -11.60 -7.25 5.44
C VAL A 120 -11.98 -8.16 6.59
N ALA A 121 -11.26 -8.08 7.70
CA ALA A 121 -11.55 -8.86 8.90
C ALA A 121 -12.88 -8.42 9.54
N THR A 122 -13.55 -9.34 10.25
CA THR A 122 -14.86 -9.09 10.89
C THR A 122 -14.78 -8.08 12.02
N ASP A 123 -13.62 -7.96 12.65
CA ASP A 123 -13.31 -7.07 13.77
C ASP A 123 -12.61 -5.76 13.33
N LEU A 124 -12.38 -5.58 12.02
CA LEU A 124 -11.75 -4.37 11.49
C LEU A 124 -12.68 -3.17 11.67
N LEU A 125 -12.19 -2.12 12.32
CA LEU A 125 -12.99 -0.92 12.63
C LEU A 125 -12.94 0.14 11.52
N GLY A 126 -12.04 -0.01 10.55
CA GLY A 126 -11.75 1.01 9.56
C GLY A 126 -10.93 2.17 10.13
N GLY A 127 -10.60 3.14 9.27
CA GLY A 127 -9.78 4.29 9.66
C GLY A 127 -8.66 4.60 8.68
N GLY A 128 -7.69 5.40 9.11
CA GLY A 128 -6.52 5.76 8.29
C GLY A 128 -5.71 4.53 7.88
N ILE A 129 -5.19 4.56 6.66
CA ILE A 129 -4.37 3.48 6.11
C ILE A 129 -2.89 3.85 6.32
N GLU A 130 -2.13 2.92 6.83
CA GLU A 130 -0.69 3.08 7.05
C GLU A 130 0.06 1.90 6.43
N LEU A 131 1.12 2.21 5.68
CA LEU A 131 2.02 1.25 5.04
C LEU A 131 3.44 1.46 5.56
N ALA A 132 4.16 0.38 5.84
CA ALA A 132 5.57 0.45 6.18
C ALA A 132 6.38 -0.58 5.37
N ALA A 133 7.55 -0.15 4.91
CA ALA A 133 8.53 -0.93 4.17
C ALA A 133 9.95 -0.44 4.52
N PRO A 134 11.04 -1.13 4.13
CA PRO A 134 12.41 -0.67 4.39
C PRO A 134 12.71 0.72 3.81
N GLY A 135 11.97 1.13 2.77
CA GLY A 135 12.08 2.46 2.16
C GLY A 135 11.50 3.60 2.98
N GLY A 136 10.65 3.31 3.96
CA GLY A 136 9.96 4.28 4.83
C GLY A 136 8.49 3.95 5.07
N ARG A 137 7.80 4.88 5.74
CA ARG A 137 6.37 4.79 6.05
C ARG A 137 5.56 5.75 5.19
N TRP A 138 4.30 5.39 4.95
CA TRP A 138 3.31 6.24 4.32
C TRP A 138 1.98 6.14 5.06
N ILE A 139 1.32 7.29 5.23
CA ILE A 139 0.03 7.40 5.90
C ILE A 139 -0.94 8.08 4.94
N SER A 140 -2.11 7.48 4.78
CA SER A 140 -3.19 8.00 3.94
C SER A 140 -3.82 9.25 4.54
N THR A 141 -4.17 10.20 3.68
CA THR A 141 -5.07 11.32 4.05
C THR A 141 -6.53 10.89 4.08
N ASN A 142 -6.87 9.78 3.47
CA ASN A 142 -8.22 9.21 3.43
C ASN A 142 -8.34 8.02 4.37
N SER A 143 -9.55 7.78 4.87
CA SER A 143 -9.88 6.64 5.71
C SER A 143 -10.56 5.54 4.92
N PHE A 144 -10.26 4.29 5.26
CA PHE A 144 -10.99 3.12 4.80
C PHE A 144 -12.21 2.89 5.70
N ALA A 145 -13.39 2.74 5.11
CA ALA A 145 -14.64 2.49 5.81
C ALA A 145 -14.99 1.00 5.78
N VAL A 146 -15.31 0.43 6.94
CA VAL A 146 -15.91 -0.89 7.01
C VAL A 146 -17.43 -0.73 7.06
N LEU A 147 -18.10 -1.29 6.04
CA LEU A 147 -19.56 -1.24 5.92
C LEU A 147 -20.20 -2.29 6.82
N PRO A 148 -21.36 -2.02 7.45
CA PRO A 148 -22.06 -3.01 8.26
C PRO A 148 -22.58 -4.17 7.40
N ARG A 149 -22.59 -5.36 7.98
CA ARG A 149 -23.20 -6.56 7.42
C ARG A 149 -24.08 -7.24 8.47
N ILE A 150 -25.35 -7.47 8.12
CA ILE A 150 -26.27 -8.26 8.92
C ILE A 150 -26.24 -9.69 8.41
N ASP A 151 -25.94 -10.66 9.30
CA ASP A 151 -25.92 -12.08 8.98
C ASP A 151 -27.25 -12.74 9.36
N SER A 152 -27.83 -12.36 10.48
CA SER A 152 -29.12 -12.88 10.96
C SER A 152 -29.75 -11.92 11.96
N PHE A 153 -31.04 -12.10 12.19
CA PHE A 153 -31.77 -11.49 13.30
C PHE A 153 -32.85 -12.42 13.83
N GLU A 154 -33.15 -12.31 15.12
CA GLU A 154 -34.20 -13.09 15.80
C GLU A 154 -34.83 -12.30 16.94
N PRO A 155 -36.15 -12.48 17.20
CA PRO A 155 -37.09 -13.29 16.40
C PRO A 155 -37.44 -12.61 15.06
N VAL A 156 -37.86 -13.40 14.08
CA VAL A 156 -38.26 -12.89 12.74
C VAL A 156 -39.71 -12.38 12.73
N ILE A 157 -40.49 -12.70 13.78
CA ILE A 157 -41.88 -12.29 13.97
C ILE A 157 -42.07 -11.88 15.44
N GLY A 158 -42.78 -10.78 15.65
CA GLY A 158 -43.12 -10.31 16.99
C GLY A 158 -44.06 -9.08 16.95
N PRO A 159 -44.81 -8.82 18.04
CA PRO A 159 -45.57 -7.59 18.16
C PRO A 159 -44.67 -6.34 18.29
N ALA A 160 -45.25 -5.15 18.27
CA ALA A 160 -44.51 -3.94 18.57
C ALA A 160 -43.79 -4.05 19.93
N GLN A 161 -42.58 -3.46 20.01
CA GLN A 161 -41.70 -3.50 21.18
C GLN A 161 -41.03 -4.87 21.44
N THR A 162 -41.12 -5.83 20.52
CA THR A 162 -40.33 -7.05 20.61
C THR A 162 -38.84 -6.71 20.51
N MET A 163 -38.05 -7.19 21.46
CA MET A 163 -36.59 -7.09 21.38
C MET A 163 -36.07 -8.00 20.27
N VAL A 164 -35.32 -7.45 19.35
CA VAL A 164 -34.70 -8.18 18.22
C VAL A 164 -33.20 -8.19 18.41
N ILE A 165 -32.61 -9.37 18.37
CA ILE A 165 -31.16 -9.56 18.39
C ILE A 165 -30.67 -9.63 16.93
N ILE A 166 -29.78 -8.74 16.55
CA ILE A 166 -29.18 -8.71 15.23
C ILE A 166 -27.74 -9.19 15.35
N ARG A 167 -27.35 -10.16 14.51
CA ARG A 167 -25.98 -10.67 14.42
C ARG A 167 -25.38 -10.27 13.09
N GLY A 168 -24.09 -9.89 13.12
CA GLY A 168 -23.37 -9.45 11.95
C GLY A 168 -22.02 -8.83 12.31
N ALA A 169 -21.49 -8.02 11.43
CA ALA A 169 -20.20 -7.37 11.61
C ALA A 169 -20.22 -5.91 11.16
N GLY A 170 -19.24 -5.11 11.59
CA GLY A 170 -19.10 -3.71 11.20
C GLY A 170 -20.08 -2.75 11.90
N PHE A 171 -20.66 -3.11 13.05
CA PHE A 171 -21.69 -2.34 13.74
C PHE A 171 -21.18 -1.15 14.58
N HIS A 172 -19.88 -0.91 14.64
CA HIS A 172 -19.27 0.05 15.57
C HIS A 172 -19.58 1.54 15.32
N LYS A 173 -20.14 1.91 14.17
CA LYS A 173 -20.50 3.30 13.81
C LYS A 173 -21.90 3.40 13.22
N ILE A 174 -22.81 2.54 13.61
CA ILE A 174 -24.20 2.62 13.16
C ILE A 174 -24.88 3.80 13.86
N LEU A 175 -25.49 4.68 13.07
CA LEU A 175 -26.22 5.84 13.57
C LEU A 175 -27.70 5.52 13.80
N PHE A 176 -28.27 4.63 13.00
CA PHE A 176 -29.67 4.21 13.12
C PHE A 176 -29.91 2.84 12.48
N LEU A 177 -30.97 2.19 12.91
CA LEU A 177 -31.49 0.95 12.36
C LEU A 177 -32.94 1.19 11.92
N LYS A 178 -33.31 0.67 10.74
CA LYS A 178 -34.70 0.77 10.24
C LYS A 178 -35.30 -0.62 10.10
N PHE A 179 -36.55 -0.75 10.54
CA PHE A 179 -37.40 -1.91 10.29
C PHE A 179 -38.48 -1.51 9.27
N GLY A 180 -38.43 -2.13 8.07
CA GLY A 180 -39.39 -1.82 7.01
C GLY A 180 -39.21 -0.42 6.38
N PRO A 181 -40.11 -0.01 5.50
CA PRO A 181 -39.94 1.20 4.70
C PRO A 181 -40.16 2.52 5.42
N GLY A 182 -40.43 2.56 6.74
CA GLY A 182 -40.92 3.80 7.34
C GLY A 182 -40.47 4.19 8.75
N VAL A 183 -39.83 3.34 9.53
CA VAL A 183 -39.51 3.65 10.93
C VAL A 183 -38.01 3.58 11.19
N ALA A 184 -37.42 4.75 11.49
CA ALA A 184 -36.09 4.84 12.12
C ALA A 184 -36.31 4.85 13.65
N LEU A 185 -35.59 3.98 14.36
CA LEU A 185 -35.47 3.98 15.81
C LEU A 185 -34.14 4.64 16.18
#